data_ff927500aef5eb7d0a264f1a82c20d34
#
_entry.id   ff927500aef5eb7d0a264f1a82c20d34
#
_cell.length_a   1.000
_cell.length_b   1.000
_cell.length_c   1.000
_cell.angle_alpha   90.00
_cell.angle_beta   90.00
_cell.angle_gamma   90.00
#
_symmetry.space_group_name_H-M   'P 1'
#
loop_
_entity.id
_entity.type
_entity.pdbx_description
1 polymer ?
#
loop_
_entity_poly.entity_id
_entity_poly.type
_entity_poly.pdbx_seq_one_letter_code
_entity_poly.pdbx_strand_id
1 'polypeptide(L)'
;VGIPEPLIVGRGIDDVAILTLTLSAEDMSANDLTRIARTLQTEVAKTEDVGLTYLVGDAQDAIRIEPDPDRLALYGVTLQQLAGKVSQANRTLNTGKLRDQGQMVDLVAGETLTAPAEVAQLLLTTRDGRPVYVSDVPTVRNVENTKDAIVSHLAKGEAGVTGGSAVTLAI
;
A
#
# COMPACT_ATOMS: atom_id res chain seq x y z
N VAL A 1 -18.89 2.03 22.04
CA VAL A 1 -17.92 1.32 21.20
C VAL A 1 -18.66 0.13 20.63
N GLY A 2 -19.13 0.23 19.38
CA GLY A 2 -19.81 -0.87 18.71
C GLY A 2 -18.81 -1.97 18.35
N ILE A 3 -19.17 -3.21 18.67
CA ILE A 3 -18.43 -4.39 18.17
C ILE A 3 -18.75 -4.49 16.67
N PRO A 4 -17.74 -4.57 15.78
CA PRO A 4 -18.01 -4.78 14.36
C PRO A 4 -18.75 -6.10 14.14
N GLU A 5 -19.70 -6.11 13.23
CA GLU A 5 -20.41 -7.33 12.83
C GLU A 5 -19.40 -8.39 12.37
N PRO A 6 -19.52 -9.65 12.84
CA PRO A 6 -18.63 -10.70 12.40
C PRO A 6 -18.83 -11.00 10.92
N LEU A 7 -17.75 -10.99 10.15
CA LEU A 7 -17.76 -11.44 8.76
C LEU A 7 -17.75 -12.98 8.74
N ILE A 8 -18.86 -13.57 8.32
CA ILE A 8 -18.98 -15.02 8.13
C ILE A 8 -18.74 -15.32 6.66
N VAL A 9 -17.62 -15.97 6.34
CA VAL A 9 -17.29 -16.42 4.98
C VAL A 9 -17.45 -17.94 4.94
N GLY A 10 -18.49 -18.42 4.25
CA GLY A 10 -18.62 -19.85 3.94
C GLY A 10 -17.59 -20.22 2.88
N ARG A 11 -16.77 -21.23 3.14
CA ARG A 11 -15.84 -21.80 2.16
C ARG A 11 -16.29 -23.17 1.74
N GLY A 12 -16.34 -23.39 0.41
CA GLY A 12 -16.62 -24.69 -0.19
C GLY A 12 -15.35 -25.35 -0.74
N ILE A 13 -15.51 -26.54 -1.29
CA ILE A 13 -14.44 -27.26 -1.97
C ILE A 13 -13.99 -26.51 -3.23
N ASP A 14 -14.87 -25.72 -3.82
CA ASP A 14 -14.58 -24.91 -5.02
C ASP A 14 -13.70 -23.68 -4.73
N ASP A 15 -13.46 -23.37 -3.44
CA ASP A 15 -12.58 -22.27 -3.03
C ASP A 15 -11.10 -22.71 -2.86
N VAL A 16 -10.80 -23.97 -3.18
CA VAL A 16 -9.43 -24.50 -3.11
C VAL A 16 -8.72 -24.26 -4.43
N ALA A 17 -7.60 -23.56 -4.40
CA ALA A 17 -6.78 -23.35 -5.58
C ALA A 17 -6.34 -24.69 -6.18
N ILE A 18 -6.63 -24.91 -7.45
CA ILE A 18 -6.26 -26.10 -8.22
C ILE A 18 -4.99 -25.89 -9.03
N LEU A 19 -4.63 -24.63 -9.28
CA LEU A 19 -3.43 -24.26 -10.01
C LEU A 19 -2.73 -23.09 -9.30
N THR A 20 -1.42 -23.18 -9.22
CA THR A 20 -0.59 -22.06 -8.70
C THR A 20 0.49 -21.70 -9.70
N LEU A 21 0.62 -20.41 -9.98
CA LEU A 21 1.64 -19.85 -10.85
C LEU A 21 2.55 -18.95 -10.00
N THR A 22 3.81 -19.33 -9.85
CA THR A 22 4.78 -18.53 -9.11
C THR A 22 5.67 -17.75 -10.06
N LEU A 23 5.64 -16.43 -9.94
CA LEU A 23 6.49 -15.50 -10.66
C LEU A 23 7.70 -15.17 -9.79
N SER A 24 8.90 -15.28 -10.34
CA SER A 24 10.14 -14.90 -9.68
C SER A 24 11.10 -14.29 -10.70
N ALA A 25 11.96 -13.40 -10.23
CA ALA A 25 13.05 -12.84 -11.01
C ALA A 25 14.21 -12.46 -10.09
N GLU A 26 15.44 -12.55 -10.58
CA GLU A 26 16.64 -12.23 -9.80
C GLU A 26 16.81 -10.71 -9.61
N ASP A 27 16.43 -9.92 -10.64
CA ASP A 27 16.69 -8.47 -10.68
C ASP A 27 15.40 -7.63 -10.59
N MET A 28 14.33 -8.16 -10.00
CA MET A 28 13.07 -7.42 -9.85
C MET A 28 12.69 -7.27 -8.39
N SER A 29 12.13 -6.10 -8.06
CA SER A 29 11.56 -5.85 -6.76
C SER A 29 10.26 -6.66 -6.54
N ALA A 30 9.89 -6.93 -5.30
CA ALA A 30 8.62 -7.60 -4.98
C ALA A 30 7.40 -6.79 -5.48
N ASN A 31 7.50 -5.46 -5.50
CA ASN A 31 6.45 -4.58 -6.05
C ASN A 31 6.30 -4.71 -7.56
N ASP A 32 7.42 -4.81 -8.30
CA ASP A 32 7.38 -5.01 -9.76
C ASP A 32 6.78 -6.36 -10.12
N LEU A 33 7.19 -7.42 -9.42
CA LEU A 33 6.60 -8.74 -9.55
C LEU A 33 5.10 -8.72 -9.24
N THR A 34 4.69 -8.02 -8.19
CA THR A 34 3.29 -7.88 -7.83
C THR A 34 2.47 -7.18 -8.91
N ARG A 35 3.01 -6.13 -9.55
CA ARG A 35 2.32 -5.46 -10.66
C ARG A 35 2.09 -6.39 -11.84
N ILE A 36 3.10 -7.19 -12.20
CA ILE A 36 2.98 -8.20 -13.25
C ILE A 36 1.96 -9.27 -12.85
N ALA A 37 2.03 -9.76 -11.61
CA ALA A 37 1.11 -10.77 -11.09
C ALA A 37 -0.35 -10.29 -11.11
N ARG A 38 -0.61 -9.02 -10.77
CA ARG A 38 -1.95 -8.43 -10.84
C ARG A 38 -2.48 -8.31 -12.27
N THR A 39 -1.60 -7.97 -13.21
CA THR A 39 -1.97 -7.96 -14.63
C THR A 39 -2.32 -9.36 -15.09
N LEU A 40 -1.51 -10.35 -14.75
CA LEU A 40 -1.77 -11.76 -15.07
C LEU A 40 -3.08 -12.23 -14.39
N GLN A 41 -3.30 -11.90 -13.13
CA GLN A 41 -4.54 -12.22 -12.41
C GLN A 41 -5.77 -11.67 -13.14
N THR A 42 -5.68 -10.43 -13.62
CA THR A 42 -6.78 -9.79 -14.36
C THR A 42 -7.06 -10.50 -15.69
N GLU A 43 -6.02 -10.95 -16.39
CA GLU A 43 -6.18 -11.68 -17.67
C GLU A 43 -6.73 -13.09 -17.42
N VAL A 44 -6.23 -13.78 -16.43
CA VAL A 44 -6.69 -15.14 -16.06
C VAL A 44 -8.16 -15.12 -15.61
N ALA A 45 -8.56 -14.11 -14.84
CA ALA A 45 -9.94 -13.96 -14.37
C ALA A 45 -10.97 -13.74 -15.50
N LYS A 46 -10.53 -13.43 -16.74
CA LYS A 46 -11.40 -13.33 -17.92
C LYS A 46 -11.69 -14.68 -18.58
N THR A 47 -10.95 -15.71 -18.19
CA THR A 47 -11.11 -17.05 -18.76
C THR A 47 -12.40 -17.67 -18.21
N GLU A 48 -13.17 -18.30 -19.09
CA GLU A 48 -14.38 -19.02 -18.69
C GLU A 48 -14.03 -20.14 -17.70
N ASP A 49 -14.89 -20.36 -16.71
CA ASP A 49 -14.69 -21.33 -15.62
C ASP A 49 -13.58 -21.01 -14.59
N VAL A 50 -12.93 -19.85 -14.67
CA VAL A 50 -12.06 -19.38 -13.60
C VAL A 50 -12.89 -18.71 -12.51
N GLY A 51 -12.87 -19.29 -11.33
CA GLY A 51 -13.58 -18.78 -10.16
C GLY A 51 -12.75 -17.76 -9.36
N LEU A 52 -12.43 -18.08 -8.12
CA LEU A 52 -11.68 -17.21 -7.24
C LEU A 52 -10.18 -17.25 -7.56
N THR A 53 -9.59 -16.08 -7.75
CA THR A 53 -8.14 -15.94 -7.89
C THR A 53 -7.59 -15.02 -6.81
N TYR A 54 -6.43 -15.35 -6.24
CA TYR A 54 -5.78 -14.52 -5.24
C TYR A 54 -4.26 -14.58 -5.32
N LEU A 55 -3.61 -13.53 -4.83
CA LEU A 55 -2.14 -13.45 -4.78
C LEU A 55 -1.63 -13.78 -3.38
N VAL A 56 -0.51 -14.48 -3.31
CA VAL A 56 0.24 -14.77 -2.09
C VAL A 56 1.64 -14.21 -2.24
N GLY A 57 2.11 -13.50 -1.22
CA GLY A 57 3.41 -12.81 -1.25
C GLY A 57 3.40 -11.50 -2.04
N ASP A 58 2.22 -10.95 -2.33
CA ASP A 58 2.09 -9.66 -2.98
C ASP A 58 2.61 -8.54 -2.05
N ALA A 59 3.46 -7.70 -2.61
CA ALA A 59 3.95 -6.49 -1.96
C ALA A 59 3.08 -5.28 -2.35
N GLN A 60 2.99 -4.32 -1.45
CA GLN A 60 2.32 -3.06 -1.70
C GLN A 60 3.31 -1.92 -1.52
N ASP A 61 3.19 -0.90 -2.37
CA ASP A 61 3.90 0.34 -2.13
C ASP A 61 3.40 0.99 -0.85
N ALA A 62 4.32 1.35 0.02
CA ALA A 62 4.03 2.09 1.23
C ALA A 62 5.00 3.25 1.40
N ILE A 63 4.49 4.35 1.93
CA ILE A 63 5.33 5.49 2.31
C ILE A 63 5.72 5.33 3.77
N ARG A 64 7.00 5.13 4.02
CA ARG A 64 7.55 5.05 5.37
C ARG A 64 8.05 6.42 5.79
N ILE A 65 7.60 6.85 6.95
CA ILE A 65 8.02 8.09 7.61
C ILE A 65 8.83 7.68 8.84
N GLU A 66 10.12 7.96 8.83
CA GLU A 66 11.05 7.65 9.92
C GLU A 66 11.40 8.94 10.65
N PRO A 67 10.75 9.23 11.81
CA PRO A 67 10.99 10.46 12.55
C PRO A 67 12.38 10.44 13.19
N ASP A 68 13.05 11.59 13.14
CA ASP A 68 14.29 11.85 13.84
C ASP A 68 13.98 12.53 15.18
N PRO A 69 14.27 11.89 16.33
CA PRO A 69 13.95 12.44 17.64
C PRO A 69 14.63 13.79 17.94
N ASP A 70 15.86 13.97 17.48
CA ASP A 70 16.61 15.21 17.69
C ASP A 70 16.01 16.36 16.89
N ARG A 71 15.61 16.11 15.68
CA ARG A 71 14.89 17.10 14.84
C ARG A 71 13.49 17.39 15.37
N LEU A 72 12.76 16.39 15.85
CA LEU A 72 11.48 16.60 16.51
C LEU A 72 11.63 17.57 17.70
N ALA A 73 12.63 17.33 18.54
CA ALA A 73 12.93 18.19 19.69
C ALA A 73 13.38 19.61 19.24
N LEU A 74 14.24 19.69 18.23
CA LEU A 74 14.73 20.97 17.69
C LEU A 74 13.58 21.86 17.20
N TYR A 75 12.61 21.28 16.50
CA TYR A 75 11.46 22.02 15.95
C TYR A 75 10.28 22.10 16.93
N GLY A 76 10.35 21.43 18.08
CA GLY A 76 9.27 21.41 19.08
C GLY A 76 8.03 20.66 18.58
N VAL A 77 8.21 19.66 17.71
CA VAL A 77 7.13 18.83 17.15
C VAL A 77 7.07 17.51 17.88
N THR A 78 5.89 17.09 18.29
CA THR A 78 5.69 15.76 18.88
C THR A 78 5.40 14.72 17.80
N LEU A 79 5.71 13.45 18.07
CA LEU A 79 5.37 12.34 17.20
C LEU A 79 3.85 12.28 16.93
N GLN A 80 3.04 12.58 17.95
CA GLN A 80 1.58 12.61 17.80
C GLN A 80 1.10 13.72 16.86
N GLN A 81 1.74 14.88 16.89
CA GLN A 81 1.44 15.98 15.95
C GLN A 81 1.82 15.60 14.53
N LEU A 82 3.00 14.99 14.33
CA LEU A 82 3.42 14.47 13.02
C LEU A 82 2.41 13.45 12.49
N ALA A 83 2.10 12.42 13.26
CA ALA A 83 1.15 11.38 12.88
C ALA A 83 -0.26 11.96 12.60
N GLY A 84 -0.72 12.89 13.41
CA GLY A 84 -2.00 13.57 13.22
C GLY A 84 -2.06 14.38 11.94
N LYS A 85 -1.00 15.11 11.59
CA LYS A 85 -0.93 15.91 10.35
C LYS A 85 -0.94 15.02 9.12
N VAL A 86 -0.14 13.96 9.10
CA VAL A 86 -0.12 13.00 7.98
C VAL A 86 -1.48 12.31 7.83
N SER A 87 -2.07 11.85 8.92
CA SER A 87 -3.39 11.22 8.89
C SER A 87 -4.51 12.15 8.43
N GLN A 88 -4.45 13.43 8.78
CA GLN A 88 -5.42 14.43 8.32
C GLN A 88 -5.26 14.77 6.84
N ALA A 89 -4.02 14.86 6.37
CA ALA A 89 -3.73 15.13 4.96
C ALA A 89 -4.08 13.95 4.05
N ASN A 90 -3.94 12.72 4.55
CA ASN A 90 -4.25 11.50 3.81
C ASN A 90 -5.72 11.08 4.00
N ARG A 91 -6.64 12.00 3.71
CA ARG A 91 -8.08 11.75 3.84
C ARG A 91 -8.83 12.24 2.62
N THR A 92 -9.65 11.35 2.10
CA THR A 92 -10.70 11.69 1.15
C THR A 92 -12.01 11.83 1.93
N LEU A 93 -12.64 12.99 1.82
CA LEU A 93 -13.90 13.29 2.48
C LEU A 93 -15.00 13.37 1.43
N ASN A 94 -16.06 12.59 1.59
CA ASN A 94 -17.28 12.80 0.84
C ASN A 94 -17.98 14.04 1.43
N THR A 95 -17.93 15.16 0.71
CA THR A 95 -18.45 16.45 1.19
C THR A 95 -19.91 16.66 0.86
N GLY A 96 -20.55 15.71 0.19
CA GLY A 96 -21.97 15.76 -0.14
C GLY A 96 -22.26 15.54 -1.60
N LYS A 97 -23.47 15.94 -2.00
CA LYS A 97 -23.96 15.80 -3.38
C LYS A 97 -24.33 17.16 -3.94
N LEU A 98 -23.81 17.48 -5.10
CA LEU A 98 -24.22 18.65 -5.87
C LEU A 98 -25.30 18.22 -6.87
N ARG A 99 -26.38 19.00 -6.96
CA ARG A 99 -27.37 18.83 -7.99
C ARG A 99 -27.11 19.84 -9.09
N ASP A 100 -26.64 19.36 -10.23
CA ASP A 100 -26.41 20.18 -11.39
C ASP A 100 -27.22 19.65 -12.59
N GLN A 101 -28.00 20.53 -13.23
CA GLN A 101 -28.86 20.23 -14.39
C GLN A 101 -29.69 18.94 -14.29
N GLY A 102 -30.14 18.61 -13.05
CA GLY A 102 -30.95 17.42 -12.79
C GLY A 102 -30.15 16.13 -12.52
N GLN A 103 -28.82 16.18 -12.61
CA GLN A 103 -27.94 15.08 -12.22
C GLN A 103 -27.41 15.30 -10.80
N MET A 104 -27.23 14.20 -10.08
CA MET A 104 -26.59 14.20 -8.76
C MET A 104 -25.13 13.81 -8.93
N VAL A 105 -24.23 14.72 -8.56
CA VAL A 105 -22.77 14.50 -8.60
C VAL A 105 -22.27 14.41 -7.16
N ASP A 106 -21.57 13.33 -6.82
CA ASP A 106 -20.92 13.21 -5.53
C ASP A 106 -19.69 14.14 -5.47
N LEU A 107 -19.68 15.01 -4.47
CA LEU A 107 -18.54 15.89 -4.20
C LEU A 107 -17.58 15.19 -3.25
N VAL A 108 -16.39 14.94 -3.75
CA VAL A 108 -15.28 14.38 -2.98
C VAL A 108 -14.23 15.45 -2.81
N ALA A 109 -13.87 15.75 -1.57
CA ALA A 109 -12.78 16.66 -1.23
C ALA A 109 -11.64 15.89 -0.56
N GLY A 110 -10.41 16.34 -0.82
CA GLY A 110 -9.20 15.71 -0.33
C GLY A 110 -8.59 14.76 -1.36
N GLU A 111 -7.34 14.45 -1.13
CA GLU A 111 -6.54 13.59 -1.98
C GLU A 111 -5.78 12.60 -1.10
N THR A 112 -5.64 11.38 -1.58
CA THR A 112 -4.81 10.38 -0.91
C THR A 112 -3.35 10.62 -1.32
N LEU A 113 -2.47 10.72 -0.34
CA LEU A 113 -1.05 10.88 -0.58
C LEU A 113 -0.47 9.61 -1.22
N THR A 114 0.09 9.76 -2.41
CA THR A 114 0.59 8.64 -3.22
C THR A 114 2.10 8.66 -3.40
N ALA A 115 2.74 9.79 -3.17
CA ALA A 115 4.17 9.97 -3.35
C ALA A 115 4.86 10.50 -2.07
N PRO A 116 6.11 10.08 -1.79
CA PRO A 116 6.90 10.62 -0.67
C PRO A 116 7.07 12.13 -0.73
N ALA A 117 7.15 12.70 -1.93
CA ALA A 117 7.30 14.15 -2.12
C ALA A 117 6.08 14.93 -1.61
N GLU A 118 4.88 14.41 -1.80
CA GLU A 118 3.64 15.02 -1.30
C GLU A 118 3.63 15.05 0.22
N VAL A 119 4.02 13.93 0.86
CA VAL A 119 4.15 13.83 2.32
C VAL A 119 5.20 14.80 2.83
N ALA A 120 6.36 14.87 2.16
CA ALA A 120 7.48 15.73 2.54
C ALA A 120 7.11 17.22 2.58
N GLN A 121 6.20 17.66 1.70
CA GLN A 121 5.74 19.04 1.57
C GLN A 121 4.61 19.43 2.56
N LEU A 122 4.12 18.52 3.37
CA LEU A 122 3.10 18.84 4.37
C LEU A 122 3.66 19.79 5.43
N LEU A 123 2.91 20.87 5.70
CA LEU A 123 3.24 21.83 6.74
C LEU A 123 2.91 21.23 8.12
N LEU A 124 3.92 21.04 8.97
CA LEU A 124 3.77 20.56 10.34
C LEU A 124 3.38 21.69 11.30
N THR A 125 4.18 22.75 11.31
CA THR A 125 4.02 23.89 12.23
C THR A 125 4.72 25.12 11.65
N THR A 126 4.62 26.21 12.39
CA THR A 126 5.40 27.45 12.13
C THR A 126 6.18 27.80 13.38
N ARG A 127 7.47 27.98 13.29
CA ARG A 127 8.35 28.37 14.39
C ARG A 127 9.07 29.68 14.06
N ASP A 128 9.01 30.65 14.93
CA ASP A 128 9.62 31.98 14.77
C ASP A 128 9.29 32.63 13.41
N GLY A 129 8.04 32.45 12.93
CA GLY A 129 7.58 32.95 11.64
C GLY A 129 8.06 32.13 10.43
N ARG A 130 8.78 31.03 10.63
CA ARG A 130 9.26 30.13 9.56
C ARG A 130 8.42 28.86 9.51
N PRO A 131 7.98 28.44 8.32
CA PRO A 131 7.28 27.17 8.16
C PRO A 131 8.24 26.00 8.39
N VAL A 132 7.74 24.95 9.06
CA VAL A 132 8.42 23.67 9.26
C VAL A 132 7.63 22.61 8.54
N TYR A 133 8.27 21.94 7.59
CA TYR A 133 7.66 20.90 6.77
C TYR A 133 7.98 19.51 7.31
N VAL A 134 7.26 18.50 6.81
CA VAL A 134 7.57 17.10 7.13
C VAL A 134 9.01 16.75 6.73
N SER A 135 9.50 17.25 5.59
CA SER A 135 10.88 17.04 5.13
C SER A 135 11.96 17.51 6.10
N ASP A 136 11.63 18.46 6.99
CA ASP A 136 12.62 19.02 7.93
C ASP A 136 12.85 18.12 9.14
N VAL A 137 11.92 17.21 9.42
CA VAL A 137 11.89 16.41 10.65
C VAL A 137 12.13 14.92 10.41
N PRO A 138 11.32 14.19 9.62
CA PRO A 138 11.56 12.78 9.30
C PRO A 138 12.23 12.57 7.95
N THR A 139 12.74 11.36 7.76
CA THR A 139 13.03 10.83 6.44
C THR A 139 11.76 10.20 5.87
N VAL A 140 11.42 10.55 4.63
CA VAL A 140 10.24 10.01 3.93
C VAL A 140 10.72 9.25 2.69
N ARG A 141 10.32 8.00 2.57
CA ARG A 141 10.72 7.13 1.45
C ARG A 141 9.66 6.10 1.08
N ASN A 142 9.68 5.67 -0.17
CA ASN A 142 8.94 4.48 -0.57
C ASN A 142 9.61 3.24 0.00
N VAL A 143 8.79 2.33 0.47
CA VAL A 143 9.21 1.01 0.92
C VAL A 143 8.25 -0.05 0.40
N GLU A 144 8.75 -1.25 0.25
CA GLU A 144 7.91 -2.41 0.03
C GLU A 144 7.27 -2.82 1.36
N ASN A 145 5.96 -2.84 1.39
CA ASN A 145 5.21 -3.39 2.51
C ASN A 145 4.75 -4.79 2.12
N THR A 146 5.52 -5.79 2.53
CA THR A 146 5.09 -7.17 2.43
C THR A 146 4.06 -7.44 3.52
N LYS A 147 2.90 -7.93 3.12
CA LYS A 147 1.87 -8.38 4.05
C LYS A 147 2.31 -9.65 4.79
N ASP A 148 1.37 -10.34 5.36
CA ASP A 148 1.59 -11.48 6.29
C ASP A 148 2.27 -12.70 5.66
N ALA A 149 2.42 -12.76 4.33
CA ALA A 149 3.04 -13.88 3.63
C ALA A 149 4.20 -13.41 2.76
N ILE A 150 5.38 -13.99 2.98
CA ILE A 150 6.57 -13.80 2.15
C ILE A 150 6.75 -15.07 1.32
N VAL A 151 6.81 -14.90 0.00
CA VAL A 151 7.13 -15.98 -0.93
C VAL A 151 8.52 -15.74 -1.50
N SER A 152 9.35 -16.78 -1.47
CA SER A 152 10.69 -16.75 -2.04
C SER A 152 10.86 -17.93 -2.99
N HIS A 153 11.54 -17.70 -4.09
CA HIS A 153 11.97 -18.74 -5.00
C HIS A 153 13.45 -19.04 -4.75
N LEU A 154 13.78 -20.33 -4.66
CA LEU A 154 15.14 -20.81 -4.52
C LEU A 154 15.44 -21.73 -5.69
N ALA A 155 16.50 -21.43 -6.43
CA ALA A 155 17.00 -22.27 -7.53
C ALA A 155 18.43 -22.74 -7.23
N LYS A 156 18.70 -24.02 -7.48
CA LYS A 156 20.04 -24.59 -7.38
C LYS A 156 20.68 -24.59 -8.76
N GLY A 157 21.70 -23.72 -8.93
CA GLY A 157 22.54 -23.67 -10.11
C GLY A 157 23.91 -24.35 -9.87
N GLU A 158 24.77 -24.35 -10.91
CA GLU A 158 26.14 -24.88 -10.79
C GLU A 158 27.01 -24.08 -9.78
N ALA A 159 26.76 -22.80 -9.65
CA ALA A 159 27.49 -21.89 -8.75
C ALA A 159 26.95 -21.87 -7.30
N GLY A 160 25.86 -22.61 -7.00
CA GLY A 160 25.23 -22.65 -5.67
C GLY A 160 23.73 -22.43 -5.73
N VAL A 161 23.15 -22.03 -4.58
CA VAL A 161 21.73 -21.69 -4.47
C VAL A 161 21.56 -20.20 -4.67
N THR A 162 20.75 -19.82 -5.64
CA THR A 162 20.28 -18.45 -5.86
C THR A 162 18.83 -18.35 -5.42
N GLY A 163 18.42 -17.18 -4.94
CA GLY A 163 17.04 -16.97 -4.51
C GLY A 163 16.66 -15.51 -4.62
N GLY A 164 15.37 -15.28 -4.72
CA GLY A 164 14.80 -13.93 -4.84
C GLY A 164 13.34 -13.87 -4.38
N SER A 165 12.81 -12.66 -4.40
CA SER A 165 11.39 -12.43 -4.15
C SER A 165 10.54 -13.16 -5.18
N ALA A 166 9.40 -13.67 -4.74
CA ALA A 166 8.44 -14.32 -5.61
C ALA A 166 7.01 -13.93 -5.22
N VAL A 167 6.10 -14.02 -6.17
CA VAL A 167 4.67 -13.83 -5.97
C VAL A 167 3.93 -14.99 -6.60
N THR A 168 3.02 -15.60 -5.87
CA THR A 168 2.23 -16.72 -6.35
C THR A 168 0.79 -16.27 -6.63
N LEU A 169 0.32 -16.53 -7.83
CA LEU A 169 -1.08 -16.45 -8.21
C LEU A 169 -1.71 -17.83 -8.01
N ALA A 170 -2.73 -17.88 -7.19
CA ALA A 170 -3.56 -19.07 -6.96
C ALA A 170 -4.88 -18.93 -7.72
N ILE A 171 -5.26 -20.00 -8.39
CA ILE A 171 -6.43 -20.10 -9.29
C ILE A 171 -7.27 -21.29 -8.87
#